data_7e22e06b47f19091716e1dcde9f9dac9
#
_entry.id   7e22e06b47f19091716e1dcde9f9dac9
#
_cell.length_a   1.000
_cell.length_b   1.000
_cell.length_c   1.000
_cell.angle_alpha   90.00
_cell.angle_beta   90.00
_cell.angle_gamma   90.00
#
_symmetry.space_group_name_H-M   'P 1'
#
loop_
_entity.id
_entity.type
_entity.pdbx_description
1 polymer ?
#
loop_
_entity_poly.entity_id
_entity_poly.type
_entity_poly.pdbx_seq_one_letter_code
_entity_poly.pdbx_strand_id
1 'polypeptide(L)'
;ASIIHPTSIVGPNDFKPGLPMQAFVDMANGKRKLMPNWGYNFIDVRDLCDAAISAVENGKTGQNYIIGGDYHMYLYIGELIGEKLGRKVVYGALPEFITYLPLPFEYIRALITNKPRVLTLDAIHTAQTGNKVVPSSLAREELGHNPRPIEETIYDTIEFFQKRGLVK
;
A
#
# COMPACT_ATOMS: atom_id res chain seq x y z
N ALA A 1 9.21 26.34 4.93
CA ALA A 1 9.06 24.88 4.84
C ALA A 1 7.67 24.56 4.36
N SER A 2 7.53 23.58 3.49
CA SER A 2 6.28 22.92 3.08
C SER A 2 6.18 21.55 3.75
N ILE A 3 4.98 20.97 3.81
CA ILE A 3 4.74 19.66 4.41
C ILE A 3 4.13 18.76 3.33
N ILE A 4 4.67 17.55 3.17
CA ILE A 4 4.13 16.54 2.28
C ILE A 4 3.46 15.42 3.07
N HIS A 5 2.29 14.99 2.62
CA HIS A 5 1.47 13.93 3.22
C HIS A 5 1.27 12.81 2.20
N PRO A 6 2.10 11.75 2.23
CA PRO A 6 1.92 10.64 1.31
C PRO A 6 0.72 9.77 1.70
N THR A 7 0.13 9.13 0.71
CA THR A 7 -0.84 8.05 0.91
C THR A 7 -0.11 6.72 1.20
N SER A 8 -0.67 5.58 0.87
CA SER A 8 -0.03 4.28 1.13
C SER A 8 1.15 4.06 0.20
N ILE A 9 2.36 4.15 0.74
CA ILE A 9 3.60 4.06 -0.03
C ILE A 9 3.88 2.60 -0.39
N VAL A 10 4.12 2.35 -1.68
CA VAL A 10 4.52 1.06 -2.23
C VAL A 10 5.63 1.27 -3.27
N GLY A 11 6.31 0.23 -3.68
CA GLY A 11 7.34 0.35 -4.71
C GLY A 11 8.57 -0.53 -4.45
N PRO A 12 9.52 -0.53 -5.37
CA PRO A 12 10.81 -1.23 -5.21
C PRO A 12 11.65 -0.57 -4.10
N ASN A 13 12.74 -1.27 -3.72
CA ASN A 13 13.71 -0.83 -2.71
C ASN A 13 13.18 -0.85 -1.25
N ASP A 14 12.08 -1.53 -0.98
CA ASP A 14 11.69 -1.85 0.39
C ASP A 14 12.50 -3.04 0.92
N PHE A 15 13.57 -2.75 1.64
CA PHE A 15 14.48 -3.76 2.19
C PHE A 15 13.92 -4.48 3.41
N LYS A 16 12.89 -3.93 4.05
CA LYS A 16 12.20 -4.50 5.21
C LYS A 16 10.69 -4.28 5.05
N PRO A 17 10.02 -5.14 4.27
CA PRO A 17 8.62 -4.96 3.92
C PRO A 17 7.73 -4.67 5.14
N GLY A 18 7.08 -3.51 5.12
CA GLY A 18 6.03 -3.15 6.06
C GLY A 18 4.73 -3.90 5.75
N LEU A 19 3.65 -3.61 6.50
CA LEU A 19 2.39 -4.37 6.39
C LEU A 19 1.82 -4.47 4.96
N PRO A 20 1.70 -3.39 4.16
CA PRO A 20 1.19 -3.50 2.78
C PRO A 20 2.11 -4.34 1.90
N MET A 21 3.42 -4.10 1.97
CA MET A 21 4.40 -4.79 1.15
C MET A 21 4.57 -6.26 1.54
N GLN A 22 4.45 -6.59 2.83
CA GLN A 22 4.43 -7.97 3.29
C GLN A 22 3.20 -8.71 2.77
N ALA A 23 2.05 -8.05 2.64
CA ALA A 23 0.87 -8.64 2.01
C ALA A 23 1.13 -8.99 0.54
N PHE A 24 1.87 -8.17 -0.22
CA PHE A 24 2.25 -8.46 -1.60
C PHE A 24 3.17 -9.67 -1.68
N VAL A 25 4.18 -9.74 -0.82
CA VAL A 25 5.08 -10.92 -0.71
C VAL A 25 4.29 -12.18 -0.36
N ASP A 26 3.33 -12.09 0.57
CA ASP A 26 2.51 -13.23 0.97
C ASP A 26 1.55 -13.69 -0.14
N MET A 27 0.97 -12.76 -0.92
CA MET A 27 0.18 -13.09 -2.12
C MET A 27 1.06 -13.77 -3.17
N ALA A 28 2.19 -13.19 -3.50
CA ALA A 28 3.12 -13.71 -4.48
C ALA A 28 3.57 -15.14 -4.15
N ASN A 29 3.81 -15.44 -2.87
CA ASN A 29 4.20 -16.77 -2.39
C ASN A 29 3.01 -17.72 -2.11
N GLY A 30 1.78 -17.32 -2.43
CA GLY A 30 0.57 -18.15 -2.25
C GLY A 30 0.14 -18.38 -0.81
N LYS A 31 0.68 -17.60 0.14
CA LYS A 31 0.29 -17.66 1.56
C LYS A 31 -1.05 -16.98 1.82
N ARG A 32 -1.42 -15.99 0.98
CA ARG A 32 -2.69 -15.28 1.05
C ARG A 32 -3.42 -15.45 -0.28
N LYS A 33 -4.41 -16.34 -0.30
CA LYS A 33 -5.21 -16.63 -1.49
C LYS A 33 -6.52 -15.86 -1.55
N LEU A 34 -6.96 -15.35 -0.41
CA LEU A 34 -8.15 -14.51 -0.27
C LEU A 34 -7.73 -13.17 0.33
N MET A 35 -8.25 -12.09 -0.21
CA MET A 35 -7.92 -10.73 0.20
C MET A 35 -9.15 -10.02 0.76
N PRO A 36 -8.98 -9.07 1.68
CA PRO A 36 -10.09 -8.27 2.17
C PRO A 36 -10.70 -7.45 1.03
N ASN A 37 -12.01 -7.18 1.11
CA ASN A 37 -12.76 -6.43 0.11
C ASN A 37 -12.59 -4.90 0.28
N TRP A 38 -11.36 -4.46 0.47
CA TRP A 38 -10.99 -3.05 0.48
C TRP A 38 -9.61 -2.84 -0.16
N GLY A 39 -9.24 -1.59 -0.30
CA GLY A 39 -7.96 -1.17 -0.86
C GLY A 39 -7.47 0.12 -0.24
N TYR A 40 -6.46 0.67 -0.84
CA TYR A 40 -5.87 1.95 -0.44
C TYR A 40 -5.57 2.80 -1.68
N ASN A 41 -5.41 4.09 -1.45
CA ASN A 41 -4.77 4.95 -2.41
C ASN A 41 -3.26 4.69 -2.32
N PHE A 42 -2.68 4.12 -3.38
CA PHE A 42 -1.27 3.75 -3.41
C PHE A 42 -0.46 4.80 -4.16
N ILE A 43 0.73 5.10 -3.64
CA ILE A 43 1.72 5.96 -4.28
C ILE A 43 3.05 5.22 -4.41
N ASP A 44 3.67 5.30 -5.60
CA ASP A 44 5.02 4.77 -5.79
C ASP A 44 6.04 5.59 -5.00
N VAL A 45 6.95 4.90 -4.33
CA VAL A 45 8.01 5.54 -3.55
C VAL A 45 8.87 6.48 -4.39
N ARG A 46 9.06 6.19 -5.67
CA ARG A 46 9.84 7.01 -6.61
C ARG A 46 9.11 8.32 -6.89
N ASP A 47 7.79 8.27 -7.15
CA ASP A 47 6.97 9.46 -7.38
C ASP A 47 6.86 10.33 -6.12
N LEU A 48 6.84 9.68 -4.94
CA LEU A 48 6.93 10.39 -3.67
C LEU A 48 8.27 11.12 -3.53
N CYS A 49 9.38 10.48 -3.89
CA CYS A 49 10.71 11.10 -3.86
C CYS A 49 10.79 12.29 -4.82
N ASP A 50 10.28 12.14 -6.04
CA ASP A 50 10.25 13.22 -7.04
C ASP A 50 9.41 14.40 -6.55
N ALA A 51 8.23 14.13 -5.97
CA ALA A 51 7.39 15.16 -5.36
C ALA A 51 8.06 15.84 -4.15
N ALA A 52 8.83 15.09 -3.34
CA ALA A 52 9.56 15.64 -2.22
C ALA A 52 10.69 16.59 -2.68
N ILE A 53 11.41 16.21 -3.72
CA ILE A 53 12.44 17.07 -4.33
C ILE A 53 11.79 18.34 -4.89
N SER A 54 10.72 18.19 -5.66
CA SER A 54 9.98 19.33 -6.20
C SER A 54 9.42 20.24 -5.10
N ALA A 55 8.99 19.68 -3.96
CA ALA A 55 8.50 20.47 -2.84
C ALA A 55 9.60 21.32 -2.19
N VAL A 56 10.87 20.90 -2.25
CA VAL A 56 12.01 21.72 -1.80
C VAL A 56 12.24 22.90 -2.75
N GLU A 57 12.11 22.69 -4.03
CA GLU A 57 12.40 23.68 -5.07
C GLU A 57 11.23 24.65 -5.30
N ASN A 58 10.03 24.12 -5.38
CA ASN A 58 8.81 24.83 -5.84
C ASN A 58 7.75 25.00 -4.75
N GLY A 59 7.90 24.29 -3.62
CA GLY A 59 6.88 24.28 -2.58
C GLY A 59 6.73 25.61 -1.85
N LYS A 60 5.50 26.07 -1.67
CA LYS A 60 5.18 27.30 -0.95
C LYS A 60 5.32 27.11 0.56
N THR A 61 5.90 28.09 1.23
CA THR A 61 6.06 28.07 2.70
C THR A 61 4.71 28.01 3.40
N GLY A 62 4.57 27.09 4.35
CA GLY A 62 3.36 26.84 5.11
C GLY A 62 2.30 25.99 4.40
N GLN A 63 2.56 25.57 3.15
CA GLN A 63 1.63 24.78 2.37
C GLN A 63 1.74 23.29 2.71
N ASN A 64 0.58 22.60 2.72
CA ASN A 64 0.47 21.14 2.84
C ASN A 64 0.13 20.54 1.49
N TYR A 65 0.90 19.54 1.05
CA TYR A 65 0.70 18.83 -0.20
C TYR A 65 0.37 17.37 0.07
N ILE A 66 -0.76 16.91 -0.43
CA ILE A 66 -1.11 15.49 -0.39
C ILE A 66 -0.52 14.83 -1.64
N ILE A 67 0.37 13.88 -1.43
CA ILE A 67 1.02 13.11 -2.50
C ILE A 67 0.34 11.75 -2.58
N GLY A 68 -0.64 11.66 -3.49
CA GLY A 68 -1.43 10.45 -3.69
C GLY A 68 -1.30 9.91 -5.11
N GLY A 69 -1.51 8.61 -5.25
CA GLY A 69 -1.75 7.95 -6.52
C GLY A 69 -3.24 7.66 -6.71
N ASP A 70 -3.56 6.47 -7.19
CA ASP A 70 -4.92 6.02 -7.38
C ASP A 70 -5.36 4.98 -6.34
N TYR A 71 -6.69 4.90 -6.12
CA TYR A 71 -7.26 3.91 -5.24
C TYR A 71 -7.38 2.55 -5.95
N HIS A 72 -6.76 1.52 -5.37
CA HIS A 72 -6.87 0.17 -5.88
C HIS A 72 -7.22 -0.81 -4.77
N MET A 73 -8.07 -1.78 -5.10
CA MET A 73 -8.42 -2.88 -4.21
C MET A 73 -7.28 -3.89 -4.13
N TYR A 74 -7.09 -4.52 -2.97
CA TYR A 74 -6.11 -5.60 -2.83
C TYR A 74 -6.32 -6.75 -3.80
N LEU A 75 -7.56 -7.01 -4.21
CA LEU A 75 -7.86 -8.04 -5.21
C LEU A 75 -7.20 -7.71 -6.54
N TYR A 76 -7.35 -6.47 -7.02
CA TYR A 76 -6.72 -6.00 -8.26
C TYR A 76 -5.19 -6.04 -8.18
N ILE A 77 -4.62 -5.61 -7.05
CA ILE A 77 -3.17 -5.75 -6.83
C ILE A 77 -2.72 -7.21 -6.91
N GLY A 78 -3.52 -8.14 -6.37
CA GLY A 78 -3.24 -9.58 -6.48
C GLY A 78 -3.33 -10.11 -7.90
N GLU A 79 -4.21 -9.58 -8.73
CA GLU A 79 -4.28 -9.89 -10.16
C GLU A 79 -3.02 -9.45 -10.90
N LEU A 80 -2.56 -8.21 -10.68
CA LEU A 80 -1.32 -7.69 -11.25
C LEU A 80 -0.08 -8.50 -10.83
N ILE A 81 -0.01 -8.90 -9.55
CA ILE A 81 1.05 -9.79 -9.05
C ILE A 81 1.00 -11.13 -9.79
N GLY A 82 -0.21 -11.66 -9.99
CA GLY A 82 -0.42 -12.91 -10.72
C GLY A 82 0.01 -12.81 -12.17
N GLU A 83 -0.29 -11.73 -12.86
CA GLU A 83 0.14 -11.43 -14.22
C GLU A 83 1.67 -11.40 -14.32
N LYS A 84 2.34 -10.65 -13.42
CA LYS A 84 3.81 -10.58 -13.38
C LYS A 84 4.47 -11.96 -13.18
N LEU A 85 3.83 -12.82 -12.37
CA LEU A 85 4.35 -14.15 -12.05
C LEU A 85 3.89 -15.25 -13.02
N GLY A 86 3.01 -14.94 -13.97
CA GLY A 86 2.42 -15.93 -14.88
C GLY A 86 1.57 -17.00 -14.20
N ARG A 87 1.01 -16.70 -13.02
CA ARG A 87 0.18 -17.64 -12.25
C ARG A 87 -0.86 -16.91 -11.40
N LYS A 88 -2.01 -17.55 -11.18
CA LYS A 88 -3.04 -16.99 -10.29
C LYS A 88 -2.57 -17.07 -8.83
N VAL A 89 -2.50 -15.92 -8.13
CA VAL A 89 -2.07 -15.85 -6.73
C VAL A 89 -3.21 -15.51 -5.77
N VAL A 90 -4.25 -14.82 -6.23
CA VAL A 90 -5.44 -14.48 -5.45
C VAL A 90 -6.68 -15.07 -6.11
N TYR A 91 -7.61 -15.62 -5.31
CA TYR A 91 -8.77 -16.39 -5.78
C TYR A 91 -10.12 -15.73 -5.46
N GLY A 92 -10.12 -14.66 -4.66
CA GLY A 92 -11.34 -13.94 -4.34
C GLY A 92 -11.20 -13.02 -3.13
N ALA A 93 -12.30 -12.32 -2.82
CA ALA A 93 -12.39 -11.47 -1.65
C ALA A 93 -12.91 -12.26 -0.43
N LEU A 94 -12.36 -11.91 0.74
CA LEU A 94 -12.90 -12.39 2.03
C LEU A 94 -14.21 -11.69 2.33
N PRO A 95 -15.26 -12.42 2.77
CA PRO A 95 -16.43 -11.81 3.38
C PRO A 95 -16.01 -10.90 4.56
N GLU A 96 -16.70 -9.77 4.71
CA GLU A 96 -16.31 -8.76 5.71
C GLU A 96 -16.24 -9.30 7.13
N PHE A 97 -17.21 -10.16 7.53
CA PHE A 97 -17.23 -10.72 8.88
C PHE A 97 -16.00 -11.56 9.23
N ILE A 98 -15.33 -12.18 8.22
CA ILE A 98 -14.13 -12.98 8.42
C ILE A 98 -12.94 -12.08 8.82
N THR A 99 -12.95 -10.82 8.41
CA THR A 99 -11.87 -9.87 8.74
C THR A 99 -11.81 -9.52 10.23
N TYR A 100 -12.90 -9.71 10.96
CA TYR A 100 -12.99 -9.50 12.41
C TYR A 100 -12.56 -10.72 13.23
N LEU A 101 -12.54 -11.92 12.62
CA LEU A 101 -12.23 -13.17 13.31
C LEU A 101 -10.83 -13.21 13.97
N PRO A 102 -9.77 -12.62 13.37
CA PRO A 102 -8.46 -12.59 13.99
C PRO A 102 -8.32 -11.66 15.22
N LEU A 103 -9.26 -10.73 15.45
CA LEU A 103 -9.14 -9.71 16.49
C LEU A 103 -8.95 -10.29 17.92
N PRO A 104 -9.71 -11.32 18.37
CA PRO A 104 -9.51 -11.90 19.68
C PRO A 104 -8.12 -12.53 19.83
N PHE A 105 -7.64 -13.18 18.78
CA PHE A 105 -6.31 -13.80 18.77
C PHE A 105 -5.19 -12.76 18.81
N GLU A 106 -5.34 -11.65 18.09
CA GLU A 106 -4.41 -10.53 18.14
C GLU A 106 -4.37 -9.86 19.52
N TYR A 107 -5.52 -9.79 20.19
CA TYR A 107 -5.58 -9.29 21.57
C TYR A 107 -4.77 -10.19 22.52
N ILE A 108 -5.00 -11.51 22.48
CA ILE A 108 -4.29 -12.49 23.29
C ILE A 108 -2.78 -12.49 22.95
N ARG A 109 -2.44 -12.48 21.65
CA ARG A 109 -1.05 -12.40 21.21
C ARG A 109 -0.33 -11.16 21.77
N ALA A 110 -0.97 -10.00 21.70
CA ALA A 110 -0.40 -8.76 22.20
C ALA A 110 -0.14 -8.81 23.72
N LEU A 111 -1.06 -9.42 24.50
CA LEU A 111 -0.88 -9.63 25.94
C LEU A 111 0.30 -10.55 26.26
N ILE A 112 0.43 -11.65 25.53
CA ILE A 112 1.50 -12.64 25.78
C ILE A 112 2.87 -12.12 25.33
N THR A 113 2.92 -11.47 24.16
CA THR A 113 4.20 -11.07 23.55
C THR A 113 4.65 -9.66 23.93
N ASN A 114 3.81 -8.89 24.61
CA ASN A 114 4.01 -7.47 24.92
C ASN A 114 4.33 -6.62 23.68
N LYS A 115 3.82 -7.05 22.51
CA LYS A 115 3.97 -6.33 21.21
C LYS A 115 2.67 -5.63 20.84
N PRO A 116 2.73 -4.48 20.14
CA PRO A 116 1.53 -3.79 19.70
C PRO A 116 0.68 -4.69 18.80
N ARG A 117 -0.64 -4.47 18.84
CA ARG A 117 -1.59 -5.15 17.97
C ARG A 117 -1.39 -4.70 16.53
N VAL A 118 -1.27 -5.66 15.62
CA VAL A 118 -1.12 -5.39 14.17
C VAL A 118 -2.48 -5.12 13.54
N LEU A 119 -3.53 -5.80 14.02
CA LEU A 119 -4.90 -5.61 13.55
C LEU A 119 -5.76 -5.09 14.70
N THR A 120 -6.43 -3.95 14.48
CA THR A 120 -7.37 -3.33 15.41
C THR A 120 -8.70 -3.06 14.72
N LEU A 121 -9.78 -2.89 15.49
CA LEU A 121 -11.07 -2.48 14.95
C LEU A 121 -10.96 -1.17 14.16
N ASP A 122 -10.23 -0.20 14.72
CA ASP A 122 -10.04 1.11 14.07
C ASP A 122 -9.30 0.97 12.74
N ALA A 123 -8.29 0.09 12.65
CA ALA A 123 -7.57 -0.17 11.42
C ALA A 123 -8.49 -0.79 10.35
N ILE A 124 -9.33 -1.75 10.73
CA ILE A 124 -10.32 -2.35 9.80
C ILE A 124 -11.34 -1.30 9.35
N HIS A 125 -11.92 -0.55 10.29
CA HIS A 125 -12.90 0.47 9.98
C HIS A 125 -12.31 1.57 9.08
N THR A 126 -11.11 2.05 9.38
CA THR A 126 -10.42 3.04 8.55
C THR A 126 -10.15 2.50 7.13
N ALA A 127 -9.77 1.22 7.00
CA ALA A 127 -9.53 0.62 5.70
C ALA A 127 -10.83 0.45 4.87
N GLN A 128 -11.96 0.18 5.54
CA GLN A 128 -13.27 0.02 4.88
C GLN A 128 -13.92 1.35 4.52
N THR A 129 -13.80 2.36 5.40
CA THR A 129 -14.49 3.66 5.28
C THR A 129 -13.60 4.80 4.80
N GLY A 130 -12.30 4.56 4.70
CA GLY A 130 -11.31 5.54 4.25
C GLY A 130 -11.69 6.17 2.91
N ASN A 131 -11.36 7.45 2.76
CA ASN A 131 -11.67 8.18 1.53
C ASN A 131 -10.93 7.56 0.34
N LYS A 132 -11.69 7.09 -0.65
CA LYS A 132 -11.15 6.50 -1.88
C LYS A 132 -10.58 7.55 -2.81
N VAL A 133 -11.11 8.77 -2.74
CA VAL A 133 -10.65 9.91 -3.53
C VAL A 133 -9.80 10.80 -2.65
N VAL A 134 -8.52 10.83 -2.91
CA VAL A 134 -7.57 11.66 -2.19
C VAL A 134 -7.22 12.87 -3.06
N PRO A 135 -7.53 14.12 -2.61
CA PRO A 135 -7.30 15.30 -3.42
C PRO A 135 -5.80 15.62 -3.50
N SER A 136 -5.17 15.29 -4.60
CA SER A 136 -3.77 15.62 -4.91
C SER A 136 -3.63 16.74 -5.98
N SER A 137 -4.71 17.46 -6.27
CA SER A 137 -4.72 18.50 -7.31
C SER A 137 -3.65 19.57 -7.08
N LEU A 138 -3.52 20.05 -5.84
CA LEU A 138 -2.52 21.05 -5.49
C LEU A 138 -1.09 20.58 -5.73
N ALA A 139 -0.79 19.31 -5.41
CA ALA A 139 0.52 18.73 -5.70
C ALA A 139 0.76 18.59 -7.20
N ARG A 140 -0.28 18.26 -7.97
CA ARG A 140 -0.19 18.22 -9.44
C ARG A 140 0.10 19.59 -10.04
N GLU A 141 -0.59 20.62 -9.56
CA GLU A 141 -0.48 21.99 -10.08
C GLU A 141 0.82 22.68 -9.68
N GLU A 142 1.24 22.55 -8.43
CA GLU A 142 2.38 23.31 -7.90
C GLU A 142 3.70 22.53 -7.88
N LEU A 143 3.65 21.20 -7.76
CA LEU A 143 4.84 20.37 -7.70
C LEU A 143 5.05 19.53 -8.97
N GLY A 144 4.11 19.57 -9.95
CA GLY A 144 4.16 18.74 -11.14
C GLY A 144 3.98 17.24 -10.83
N HIS A 145 3.35 16.90 -9.68
CA HIS A 145 3.14 15.52 -9.28
C HIS A 145 2.29 14.77 -10.31
N ASN A 146 2.84 13.70 -10.88
CA ASN A 146 2.18 12.85 -11.86
C ASN A 146 2.51 11.39 -11.55
N PRO A 147 1.67 10.70 -10.75
CA PRO A 147 1.95 9.34 -10.34
C PRO A 147 1.94 8.39 -11.53
N ARG A 148 2.87 7.43 -11.52
CA ARG A 148 2.94 6.37 -12.54
C ARG A 148 1.79 5.39 -12.40
N PRO A 149 1.47 4.63 -13.45
CA PRO A 149 0.49 3.55 -13.39
C PRO A 149 0.85 2.52 -12.32
N ILE A 150 -0.15 2.04 -11.59
CA ILE A 150 0.05 1.07 -10.50
C ILE A 150 0.64 -0.24 -11.00
N GLU A 151 0.35 -0.60 -12.25
CA GLU A 151 0.88 -1.79 -12.93
C GLU A 151 2.41 -1.78 -12.95
N GLU A 152 3.01 -0.66 -13.35
CA GLU A 152 4.46 -0.47 -13.36
C GLU A 152 5.03 -0.63 -11.96
N THR A 153 4.42 0.06 -10.99
CA THR A 153 4.83 0.00 -9.58
C THR A 153 4.83 -1.44 -9.04
N ILE A 154 3.76 -2.20 -9.31
CA ILE A 154 3.63 -3.57 -8.81
C ILE A 154 4.63 -4.49 -9.52
N TYR A 155 4.79 -4.38 -10.82
CA TYR A 155 5.71 -5.24 -11.58
C TYR A 155 7.16 -5.04 -11.13
N ASP A 156 7.60 -3.80 -10.97
CA ASP A 156 8.93 -3.47 -10.48
C ASP A 156 9.15 -3.92 -9.04
N THR A 157 8.12 -3.77 -8.20
CA THR A 157 8.16 -4.22 -6.81
C THR A 157 8.33 -5.74 -6.70
N ILE A 158 7.55 -6.49 -7.46
CA ILE A 158 7.65 -7.96 -7.46
C ILE A 158 9.00 -8.41 -8.01
N GLU A 159 9.49 -7.78 -9.08
CA GLU A 159 10.81 -8.06 -9.61
C GLU A 159 11.93 -7.80 -8.60
N PHE A 160 11.84 -6.68 -7.87
CA PHE A 160 12.76 -6.38 -6.78
C PHE A 160 12.73 -7.46 -5.70
N PHE A 161 11.54 -7.92 -5.28
CA PHE A 161 11.41 -8.97 -4.27
C PHE A 161 11.89 -10.34 -4.78
N GLN A 162 11.75 -10.65 -6.08
CA GLN A 162 12.33 -11.84 -6.69
C GLN A 162 13.87 -11.80 -6.66
N LYS A 163 14.49 -10.67 -7.05
CA LYS A 163 15.95 -10.47 -6.97
C LYS A 163 16.48 -10.61 -5.55
N ARG A 164 15.67 -10.28 -4.55
CA ARG A 164 15.97 -10.42 -3.13
C ARG A 164 15.70 -11.82 -2.55
N GLY A 165 15.11 -12.73 -3.34
CA GLY A 165 14.72 -14.06 -2.89
C GLY A 165 13.53 -14.10 -1.94
N LEU A 166 12.77 -12.99 -1.80
CA LEU A 166 11.57 -12.90 -0.97
C LEU A 166 10.33 -13.46 -1.69
N VAL A 167 10.34 -13.45 -3.01
CA VAL A 167 9.30 -14.01 -3.88
C VAL A 167 9.94 -15.08 -4.75
N LYS A 168 9.25 -16.26 -4.83
CA LYS A 168 9.70 -17.43 -5.62
C LYS A 168 8.86 -17.59 -6.87
#